data_3a90457ea6e41839f6b89d4a05e4a654
#
_entry.id   3a90457ea6e41839f6b89d4a05e4a654
#
_cell.length_a   1.000
_cell.length_b   1.000
_cell.length_c   1.000
_cell.angle_alpha   90.00
_cell.angle_beta   90.00
_cell.angle_gamma   90.00
#
_symmetry.space_group_name_H-M   'P 1'
#
loop_
_entity.id
_entity.type
_entity.pdbx_description
1 polymer ?
#
loop_
_entity_poly.entity_id
_entity_poly.type
_entity_poly.pdbx_seq_one_letter_code
_entity_poly.pdbx_strand_id
1 'polypeptide(L)'
;MPKAVRINDTTTTGHGCDTTTTVVGGSSNVFVNNKKVERKTDPTATHLIGPPCVNHVANINVGSPNVFVNNKAMARVEDSTDSGKITTGSSNVFCN
;
A
#
# COMPACT_ATOMS: atom_id res chain seq x y z
N MET A 1 -1.13 17.26 3.92
CA MET A 1 -1.89 16.02 3.90
C MET A 1 -1.23 15.01 2.98
N PRO A 2 -1.06 13.74 3.40
CA PRO A 2 -0.50 12.69 2.54
C PRO A 2 -1.39 12.36 1.36
N LYS A 3 -0.78 11.84 0.30
CA LYS A 3 -1.49 11.40 -0.89
C LYS A 3 -2.22 10.09 -0.62
N ALA A 4 -3.44 9.97 -1.16
CA ALA A 4 -4.20 8.72 -1.12
C ALA A 4 -3.52 7.66 -1.99
N VAL A 5 -3.54 6.40 -1.54
CA VAL A 5 -2.89 5.27 -2.22
C VAL A 5 -3.93 4.44 -2.97
N ARG A 6 -3.57 4.01 -4.18
CA ARG A 6 -4.44 3.23 -5.06
C ARG A 6 -3.75 1.94 -5.47
N ILE A 7 -4.54 1.00 -6.01
CA ILE A 7 -3.97 -0.24 -6.54
C ILE A 7 -2.84 0.06 -7.52
N ASN A 8 -1.77 -0.71 -7.44
CA ASN A 8 -0.55 -0.62 -8.25
C ASN A 8 0.36 0.55 -7.89
N ASP A 9 0.06 1.31 -6.83
CA ASP A 9 1.03 2.26 -6.29
C ASP A 9 2.21 1.50 -5.68
N THR A 10 3.38 2.15 -5.69
CA THR A 10 4.64 1.54 -5.34
C THR A 10 4.93 1.66 -3.85
N THR A 11 5.51 0.60 -3.29
CA THR A 11 6.03 0.60 -1.92
C THR A 11 7.46 0.06 -1.92
N THR A 12 8.30 0.58 -1.02
CA THR A 12 9.57 -0.09 -0.72
C THR A 12 9.27 -1.29 0.19
N THR A 13 10.10 -2.30 0.14
CA THR A 13 9.91 -3.51 0.96
C THR A 13 10.72 -3.49 2.24
N GLY A 14 11.83 -2.75 2.26
CA GLY A 14 12.73 -2.70 3.41
C GLY A 14 13.57 -3.95 3.61
N HIS A 15 13.60 -4.85 2.62
CA HIS A 15 14.38 -6.08 2.70
C HIS A 15 15.07 -6.38 1.37
N GLY A 16 15.94 -7.42 1.37
CA GLY A 16 16.68 -7.82 0.19
C GLY A 16 15.86 -8.63 -0.80
N CYS A 17 16.47 -8.95 -1.93
CA CYS A 17 15.93 -9.51 -3.16
C CYS A 17 15.11 -8.46 -3.89
N ASP A 18 13.78 -8.42 -3.73
CA ASP A 18 13.01 -7.31 -4.29
C ASP A 18 12.97 -6.16 -3.27
N THR A 19 13.52 -5.02 -3.64
CA THR A 19 13.55 -3.84 -2.76
C THR A 19 12.31 -2.97 -2.92
N THR A 20 11.54 -3.19 -3.99
CA THR A 20 10.27 -2.50 -4.24
C THR A 20 9.24 -3.50 -4.73
N THR A 21 7.96 -3.17 -4.52
CA THR A 21 6.84 -3.92 -5.06
C THR A 21 5.65 -2.96 -5.21
N THR A 22 4.49 -3.49 -5.55
CA THR A 22 3.26 -2.69 -5.63
C THR A 22 2.26 -3.18 -4.61
N VAL A 23 1.31 -2.33 -4.24
CA VAL A 23 0.16 -2.73 -3.43
C VAL A 23 -0.96 -3.17 -4.35
N VAL A 24 -1.66 -4.25 -3.97
CA VAL A 24 -2.73 -4.84 -4.77
C VAL A 24 -3.96 -5.06 -3.88
N GLY A 25 -5.02 -5.64 -4.42
CA GLY A 25 -6.27 -5.74 -3.68
C GLY A 25 -7.00 -4.40 -3.72
N GLY A 26 -7.40 -3.90 -2.57
CA GLY A 26 -8.07 -2.62 -2.47
C GLY A 26 -9.59 -2.73 -2.41
N SER A 27 -10.25 -1.58 -2.24
CA SER A 27 -11.70 -1.52 -2.14
C SER A 27 -12.38 -1.96 -3.43
N SER A 28 -13.47 -2.72 -3.30
CA SER A 28 -14.27 -3.13 -4.45
C SER A 28 -15.22 -2.03 -4.91
N ASN A 29 -15.43 -0.98 -4.13
CA ASN A 29 -16.44 0.03 -4.42
C ASN A 29 -16.04 1.48 -4.13
N VAL A 30 -14.80 1.73 -3.70
CA VAL A 30 -14.29 3.09 -3.50
C VAL A 30 -13.07 3.29 -4.38
N PHE A 31 -13.07 4.35 -5.17
CA PHE A 31 -12.04 4.60 -6.18
C PHE A 31 -11.47 6.01 -6.06
N VAL A 32 -10.20 6.15 -6.36
CA VAL A 32 -9.49 7.42 -6.49
C VAL A 32 -8.78 7.39 -7.84
N ASN A 33 -9.05 8.38 -8.69
CA ASN A 33 -8.49 8.44 -10.06
C ASN A 33 -8.82 7.16 -10.86
N ASN A 34 -10.03 6.63 -10.69
CA ASN A 34 -10.53 5.41 -11.34
C ASN A 34 -9.76 4.15 -10.95
N LYS A 35 -9.06 4.16 -9.82
CA LYS A 35 -8.33 3.01 -9.29
C LYS A 35 -8.83 2.68 -7.89
N LYS A 36 -8.85 1.40 -7.56
CA LYS A 36 -9.29 0.95 -6.23
C LYS A 36 -8.42 1.59 -5.14
N VAL A 37 -9.06 2.11 -4.10
CA VAL A 37 -8.37 2.69 -2.94
C VAL A 37 -7.81 1.57 -2.08
N GLU A 38 -6.55 1.73 -1.63
CA GLU A 38 -5.89 0.78 -0.74
C GLU A 38 -6.17 1.10 0.73
N ARG A 39 -6.18 0.07 1.56
CA ARG A 39 -6.52 0.17 2.97
C ARG A 39 -5.55 -0.64 3.80
N LYS A 40 -5.49 -0.34 5.10
CA LYS A 40 -4.76 -1.17 6.05
C LYS A 40 -5.21 -2.63 5.89
N THR A 41 -4.26 -3.55 5.88
CA THR A 41 -4.38 -5.00 5.68
C THR A 41 -4.47 -5.43 4.22
N ASP A 42 -4.62 -4.52 3.26
CA ASP A 42 -4.55 -4.89 1.85
C ASP A 42 -3.13 -5.36 1.49
N PRO A 43 -3.00 -6.36 0.61
CA PRO A 43 -1.71 -7.02 0.39
C PRO A 43 -0.84 -6.32 -0.65
N THR A 44 0.46 -6.64 -0.59
CA THR A 44 1.39 -6.37 -1.69
C THR A 44 1.27 -7.45 -2.75
N ALA A 45 1.76 -7.16 -3.95
CA ALA A 45 2.02 -8.20 -4.95
C ALA A 45 3.06 -9.17 -4.39
N THR A 46 3.03 -10.42 -4.87
CA THR A 46 4.06 -11.40 -4.51
C THR A 46 5.42 -10.89 -4.98
N HIS A 47 6.39 -10.92 -4.09
CA HIS A 47 7.74 -10.45 -4.37
C HIS A 47 8.73 -11.34 -3.61
N LEU A 48 10.02 -11.13 -3.84
CA LEU A 48 11.06 -11.99 -3.26
C LEU A 48 11.70 -11.35 -2.05
N ILE A 49 11.90 -12.16 -1.02
CA ILE A 49 12.61 -11.77 0.22
C ILE A 49 13.74 -12.79 0.43
N GLY A 50 14.86 -12.34 0.95
CA GLY A 50 15.96 -13.24 1.26
C GLY A 50 17.20 -12.55 1.72
N PRO A 51 18.37 -13.24 1.83
CA PRO A 51 18.77 -14.52 1.19
C PRO A 51 18.28 -15.76 1.97
N PRO A 52 17.99 -16.87 1.27
CA PRO A 52 17.83 -16.97 -0.19
C PRO A 52 16.52 -16.33 -0.64
N CYS A 53 16.42 -15.93 -1.90
CA CYS A 53 15.23 -15.28 -2.42
C CYS A 53 14.06 -16.27 -2.52
N VAL A 54 13.01 -16.00 -1.75
CA VAL A 54 11.81 -16.82 -1.74
C VAL A 54 10.58 -15.93 -1.88
N ASN A 55 9.47 -16.49 -2.32
CA ASN A 55 8.21 -15.76 -2.48
C ASN A 55 7.72 -15.22 -1.14
N HIS A 56 7.22 -13.99 -1.17
CA HIS A 56 6.75 -13.29 0.02
C HIS A 56 5.60 -12.35 -0.33
N VAL A 57 4.63 -12.26 0.55
CA VAL A 57 3.52 -11.29 0.47
C VAL A 57 3.43 -10.60 1.81
N ALA A 58 3.30 -9.28 1.79
CA ALA A 58 3.12 -8.49 3.00
C ALA A 58 1.80 -7.72 2.92
N ASN A 59 1.48 -7.01 3.98
CA ASN A 59 0.25 -6.23 4.08
C ASN A 59 0.58 -4.81 4.48
N ILE A 60 -0.31 -3.88 4.13
CA ILE A 60 -0.23 -2.50 4.60
C ILE A 60 -0.49 -2.53 6.11
N ASN A 61 0.43 -1.95 6.89
CA ASN A 61 0.41 -2.05 8.35
C ASN A 61 -0.25 -0.87 9.04
N VAL A 62 -0.28 0.28 8.39
CA VAL A 62 -0.72 1.56 8.98
C VAL A 62 -1.63 2.26 7.98
N GLY A 63 -2.61 2.96 8.49
CA GLY A 63 -3.49 3.79 7.68
C GLY A 63 -3.94 5.02 8.46
N SER A 64 -4.85 5.78 7.87
CA SER A 64 -5.38 7.01 8.47
C SER A 64 -5.99 6.73 9.84
N PRO A 65 -5.77 7.64 10.83
CA PRO A 65 -6.41 7.49 12.13
C PRO A 65 -7.90 7.87 12.11
N ASN A 66 -8.38 8.53 11.06
CA ASN A 66 -9.74 9.06 11.05
C ASN A 66 -10.48 8.96 9.72
N VAL A 67 -9.88 8.38 8.69
CA VAL A 67 -10.55 8.14 7.40
C VAL A 67 -10.57 6.64 7.13
N PHE A 68 -11.76 6.11 6.89
CA PHE A 68 -11.95 4.67 6.72
C PHE A 68 -12.65 4.37 5.40
N VAL A 69 -12.25 3.26 4.79
CA VAL A 69 -12.84 2.72 3.56
C VAL A 69 -13.21 1.28 3.84
N ASN A 70 -14.48 0.95 3.74
CA ASN A 70 -15.00 -0.39 4.05
C ASN A 70 -14.59 -0.82 5.47
N ASN A 71 -14.67 0.11 6.44
CA ASN A 71 -14.32 -0.12 7.86
C ASN A 71 -12.84 -0.41 8.10
N LYS A 72 -11.97 -0.09 7.15
CA LYS A 72 -10.52 -0.23 7.28
C LYS A 72 -9.87 1.13 7.09
N ALA A 73 -8.80 1.40 7.85
CA ALA A 73 -8.08 2.65 7.75
C ALA A 73 -7.54 2.84 6.31
N MET A 74 -7.79 4.02 5.73
CA MET A 74 -7.36 4.34 4.37
C MET A 74 -5.84 4.49 4.33
N ALA A 75 -5.20 3.85 3.34
CA ALA A 75 -3.75 3.92 3.18
C ALA A 75 -3.31 5.24 2.57
N ARG A 76 -2.14 5.73 3.00
CA ARG A 76 -1.55 7.00 2.55
C ARG A 76 -0.09 6.79 2.21
N VAL A 77 0.45 7.65 1.34
CA VAL A 77 1.89 7.66 1.07
C VAL A 77 2.63 7.86 2.39
N GLU A 78 3.73 7.14 2.58
CA GLU A 78 4.56 7.03 3.77
C GLU A 78 4.03 6.04 4.82
N ASP A 79 2.84 5.48 4.64
CA ASP A 79 2.37 4.43 5.54
C ASP A 79 3.22 3.16 5.39
N SER A 80 3.44 2.47 6.51
CA SER A 80 4.30 1.28 6.55
C SER A 80 3.66 0.11 5.82
N THR A 81 4.46 -0.58 5.02
CA THR A 81 4.09 -1.79 4.29
C THR A 81 5.29 -2.71 4.29
N ASP A 82 5.13 -3.97 4.75
CA ASP A 82 6.27 -4.87 4.89
C ASP A 82 7.26 -4.24 5.89
N SER A 83 8.53 -4.17 5.54
CA SER A 83 9.54 -3.46 6.34
C SER A 83 9.89 -2.10 5.73
N GLY A 84 9.11 -1.64 4.76
CA GLY A 84 9.30 -0.37 4.07
C GLY A 84 8.10 0.55 4.21
N LYS A 85 7.87 1.36 3.18
CA LYS A 85 6.79 2.34 3.17
C LYS A 85 6.30 2.59 1.75
N ILE A 86 5.04 3.02 1.64
CA ILE A 86 4.41 3.35 0.36
C ILE A 86 5.00 4.67 -0.16
N THR A 87 5.40 4.71 -1.43
CA THR A 87 6.13 5.83 -2.00
C THR A 87 5.34 6.63 -3.04
N THR A 88 4.31 6.04 -3.67
CA THR A 88 3.50 6.76 -4.66
C THR A 88 2.03 6.74 -4.30
N GLY A 89 1.31 7.73 -4.80
CA GLY A 89 -0.12 7.86 -4.59
C GLY A 89 -0.71 8.86 -5.55
N SER A 90 -1.98 9.24 -5.31
CA SER A 90 -2.68 10.21 -6.15
C SER A 90 -1.97 11.55 -6.16
N SER A 91 -1.93 12.18 -7.34
CA SER A 91 -1.36 13.53 -7.47
C SER A 91 -2.34 14.62 -7.02
N ASN A 92 -3.61 14.29 -6.83
CA ASN A 92 -4.65 15.30 -6.56
C ASN A 92 -5.69 14.91 -5.52
N VAL A 93 -5.58 13.72 -4.89
CA VAL A 93 -6.47 13.29 -3.81
C VAL A 93 -5.62 12.99 -2.58
N PHE A 94 -6.02 13.54 -1.45
CA PHE A 94 -5.24 13.48 -0.21
C PHE A 94 -6.10 12.95 0.93
N CYS A 95 -5.45 12.40 1.93
CA CYS A 95 -6.09 11.77 3.07
C CYS A 95 -5.30 12.08 4.34
N ASN A 96 -6.00 12.39 5.41
CA ASN A 96 -5.33 12.58 6.70
C ASN A 96 -4.63 11.31 7.18
#